data_cf3f20405626532334a335fe6c0296f8
#
_entry.id   cf3f20405626532334a335fe6c0296f8
#
_cell.length_a   1.000
_cell.length_b   1.000
_cell.length_c   1.000
_cell.angle_alpha   90.00
_cell.angle_beta   90.00
_cell.angle_gamma   90.00
#
_symmetry.space_group_name_H-M   'P 1'
#
loop_
_entity.id
_entity.type
_entity.pdbx_description
1 polymer ?
#
loop_
_entity_poly.entity_id
_entity_poly.type
_entity_poly.pdbx_seq_one_letter_code
_entity_poly.pdbx_strand_id
1 'polypeptide(L)' 'MKVLTKAISELQLDPNNARKHSDKNLSAIAESLKQFGQRKPIVVHRGIVIAGNGTLDAAKSLGWNEIVVTEVPDDWDN' A
#
# COMPACT_ATOMS: atom_id res chain seq x y z
N MET A 1 11.19 -11.48 -5.23
CA MET A 1 10.88 -10.47 -4.21
C MET A 1 10.22 -11.14 -3.02
N LYS A 2 10.48 -10.63 -1.85
CA LYS A 2 9.90 -11.18 -0.64
C LYS A 2 8.55 -10.55 -0.34
N VAL A 3 7.63 -11.36 0.15
CA VAL A 3 6.36 -10.88 0.67
C VAL A 3 6.47 -10.79 2.18
N LEU A 4 6.21 -9.60 2.73
CA LEU A 4 6.37 -9.31 4.14
C LEU A 4 5.14 -8.59 4.66
N THR A 5 4.94 -8.64 5.97
CA THR A 5 3.96 -7.79 6.64
C THR A 5 4.70 -6.66 7.32
N LYS A 6 4.32 -5.44 7.04
CA LYS A 6 4.95 -4.25 7.63
C LYS A 6 3.93 -3.38 8.32
N ALA A 7 4.38 -2.69 9.36
CA ALA A 7 3.55 -1.69 10.01
C ALA A 7 3.30 -0.53 9.06
N ILE A 8 2.05 -0.10 8.95
CA ILE A 8 1.69 1.00 8.06
C ILE A 8 2.44 2.27 8.44
N SER A 9 2.70 2.46 9.74
CA SER A 9 3.43 3.64 10.22
C SER A 9 4.87 3.70 9.71
N GLU A 10 5.42 2.59 9.23
CA GLU A 10 6.77 2.54 8.69
C GLU A 10 6.83 2.86 7.20
N LEU A 11 5.67 3.01 6.55
CA LEU A 11 5.59 3.18 5.11
C LEU A 11 5.26 4.62 4.77
N GLN A 12 5.83 5.09 3.65
CA GLN A 12 5.60 6.43 3.14
C GLN A 12 5.14 6.35 1.71
N LEU A 13 4.23 7.24 1.34
CA LEU A 13 3.84 7.39 -0.07
C LEU A 13 4.95 8.10 -0.81
N ASP A 14 5.20 7.67 -2.06
CA ASP A 14 6.15 8.35 -2.93
C ASP A 14 5.54 9.68 -3.36
N PRO A 15 6.13 10.82 -2.98
CA PRO A 15 5.54 12.11 -3.33
C PRO A 15 5.52 12.37 -4.83
N ASN A 16 6.38 11.70 -5.60
CA ASN A 16 6.41 11.86 -7.05
C ASN A 16 5.35 11.03 -7.76
N ASN A 17 4.92 9.93 -7.15
CA ASN A 17 3.97 9.00 -7.74
C ASN A 17 2.63 8.99 -7.03
N ALA A 18 2.52 9.61 -5.88
CA ALA A 18 1.28 9.62 -5.11
C ALA A 18 0.21 10.39 -5.85
N ARG A 19 -0.90 9.72 -6.13
CA ARG A 19 -2.06 10.34 -6.75
C ARG A 19 -3.11 10.56 -5.69
N LYS A 20 -3.83 11.65 -5.82
CA LYS A 20 -4.96 11.90 -4.95
C LYS A 20 -6.14 11.10 -5.48
N HIS A 21 -6.56 10.12 -4.71
CA HIS A 21 -7.71 9.30 -5.08
C HIS A 21 -8.99 10.00 -4.66
N SER A 22 -10.05 9.83 -5.45
CA SER A 22 -11.35 10.35 -5.09
C SER A 22 -11.91 9.54 -3.90
N ASP A 23 -12.79 10.17 -3.13
CA ASP A 23 -13.44 9.49 -2.01
C ASP A 23 -14.19 8.25 -2.47
N LYS A 24 -14.82 8.33 -3.64
CA LYS A 24 -15.54 7.20 -4.20
C LYS A 24 -14.60 6.04 -4.51
N ASN A 25 -13.44 6.35 -5.08
CA ASN A 25 -12.44 5.34 -5.41
C ASN A 25 -11.90 4.69 -4.13
N LEU A 26 -11.54 5.50 -3.15
CA LEU A 26 -11.04 4.97 -1.88
C LEU A 26 -12.08 4.15 -1.15
N SER A 27 -13.36 4.55 -1.22
CA SER A 27 -14.44 3.79 -0.61
C SER A 27 -14.59 2.42 -1.25
N ALA A 28 -14.46 2.34 -2.58
CA ALA A 28 -14.54 1.07 -3.29
C ALA A 28 -13.38 0.15 -2.88
N ILE A 29 -12.18 0.68 -2.80
CA ILE A 29 -11.00 -0.10 -2.40
C ILE A 29 -11.17 -0.55 -0.94
N ALA A 30 -11.59 0.35 -0.06
CA ALA A 30 -11.78 0.03 1.35
C ALA A 30 -12.84 -1.05 1.54
N GLU A 31 -13.92 -0.97 0.79
CA GLU A 31 -14.96 -1.99 0.88
C GLU A 31 -14.43 -3.36 0.45
N SER A 32 -13.62 -3.39 -0.60
CA SER A 32 -13.00 -4.62 -1.06
C SER A 32 -12.06 -5.20 0.00
N LEU A 33 -11.24 -4.35 0.62
CA LEU A 33 -10.34 -4.80 1.69
C LEU A 33 -11.11 -5.32 2.89
N LYS A 34 -12.18 -4.64 3.25
CA LYS A 34 -13.02 -5.02 4.38
C LYS A 34 -13.68 -6.37 4.15
N GLN A 35 -14.13 -6.61 2.93
CA GLN A 35 -14.88 -7.79 2.58
C GLN A 35 -14.00 -9.00 2.30
N PHE A 36 -12.89 -8.82 1.60
CA PHE A 36 -12.03 -9.91 1.12
C PHE A 36 -10.62 -9.88 1.69
N GLY A 37 -10.28 -8.85 2.43
CA GLY A 37 -8.91 -8.67 2.89
C GLY A 37 -8.00 -8.21 1.75
N GLN A 38 -6.73 -8.12 2.04
CA GLN A 38 -5.74 -7.69 1.04
C GLN A 38 -5.43 -8.86 0.12
N ARG A 39 -5.71 -8.69 -1.16
CA ARG A 39 -5.56 -9.76 -2.16
C ARG A 39 -4.19 -9.76 -2.81
N LYS A 40 -3.56 -8.61 -2.92
CA LYS A 40 -2.23 -8.48 -3.50
C LYS A 40 -1.36 -7.61 -2.61
N PRO A 41 -0.07 -7.95 -2.45
CA PRO A 41 0.82 -7.07 -1.69
C PRO A 41 1.03 -5.77 -2.43
N ILE A 42 1.26 -4.70 -1.67
CA ILE A 42 1.72 -3.45 -2.28
C ILE A 42 3.23 -3.56 -2.47
N VAL A 43 3.77 -2.76 -3.37
CA VAL A 43 5.20 -2.81 -3.70
C VAL A 43 5.90 -1.63 -3.04
N VAL A 44 6.95 -1.91 -2.29
CA VAL A 44 7.71 -0.88 -1.59
C VAL A 44 9.20 -1.00 -1.91
N HIS A 45 9.90 0.12 -1.82
CA HIS A 45 11.34 0.19 -1.94
C HIS A 45 11.85 1.11 -0.84
N ARG A 46 12.60 0.54 0.10
CA ARG A 46 13.15 1.28 1.24
C ARG A 46 12.07 2.02 2.03
N GLY A 47 10.93 1.33 2.23
CA GLY A 47 9.83 1.91 2.98
C GLY A 47 8.94 2.86 2.20
N ILE A 48 9.27 3.14 0.94
CA ILE A 48 8.48 4.02 0.10
C ILE A 48 7.60 3.18 -0.82
N VAL A 49 6.30 3.46 -0.80
CA VAL A 49 5.34 2.71 -1.61
C VAL A 49 5.40 3.19 -3.05
N ILE A 50 5.80 2.30 -3.95
CA ILE A 50 5.91 2.62 -5.37
C ILE A 50 4.72 2.10 -6.17
N ALA A 51 3.95 1.17 -5.61
CA ALA A 51 2.70 0.70 -6.23
C ALA A 51 1.75 0.29 -5.12
N GLY A 52 0.47 0.64 -5.26
CA GLY A 52 -0.54 0.31 -4.28
C GLY A 52 -0.88 1.44 -3.33
N ASN A 53 -0.64 2.69 -3.73
CA ASN A 53 -0.94 3.85 -2.89
C ASN A 53 -2.41 3.89 -2.48
N GLY A 54 -3.33 3.56 -3.40
CA GLY A 54 -4.75 3.53 -3.08
C GLY A 54 -5.08 2.48 -2.04
N THR A 55 -4.46 1.31 -2.14
CA THR A 55 -4.65 0.24 -1.16
C THR A 55 -4.15 0.67 0.21
N LEU A 56 -3.00 1.33 0.27
CA LEU A 56 -2.45 1.83 1.53
C LEU A 56 -3.38 2.87 2.16
N ASP A 57 -3.85 3.83 1.36
CA ASP A 57 -4.76 4.85 1.86
C ASP A 57 -6.06 4.25 2.37
N ALA A 58 -6.60 3.28 1.65
CA ALA A 58 -7.83 2.61 2.08
C ALA A 58 -7.62 1.83 3.38
N ALA A 59 -6.48 1.15 3.51
CA ALA A 59 -6.14 0.42 4.73
C ALA A 59 -6.03 1.37 5.91
N LYS A 60 -5.43 2.53 5.71
CA LYS A 60 -5.35 3.54 6.77
C LYS A 60 -6.74 4.00 7.20
N SER A 61 -7.64 4.21 6.25
CA SER A 61 -8.98 4.67 6.57
C SER A 61 -9.78 3.61 7.32
N LEU A 62 -9.43 2.33 7.15
CA LEU A 62 -10.06 1.23 7.88
C LEU A 62 -9.44 1.01 9.26
N GLY A 63 -8.38 1.73 9.58
CA GLY A 63 -7.70 1.58 10.86
C GLY A 63 -6.75 0.40 10.94
N TRP A 64 -6.30 -0.11 9.81
CA TRP A 64 -5.33 -1.20 9.81
C TRP A 64 -3.99 -0.74 10.36
N ASN A 65 -3.33 -1.60 11.12
CA ASN A 65 -2.01 -1.31 11.66
C ASN A 65 -0.89 -1.86 10.78
N GLU A 66 -1.19 -2.91 10.02
CA GLU A 66 -0.21 -3.62 9.21
C GLU A 66 -0.77 -3.88 7.83
N ILE A 67 0.14 -4.07 6.87
CA ILE A 67 -0.25 -4.36 5.49
C ILE A 67 0.81 -5.26 4.87
N VAL A 68 0.38 -6.09 3.93
CA VAL A 68 1.30 -7.01 3.24
C VAL A 68 1.99 -6.25 2.12
N VAL A 69 3.31 -6.37 2.06
CA VAL A 69 4.13 -5.67 1.09
C VAL A 69 5.05 -6.64 0.38
N THR A 70 5.49 -6.26 -0.82
CA THR A 70 6.59 -6.89 -1.52
C THR A 70 7.71 -5.86 -1.61
N GLU A 71 8.88 -6.19 -1.08
CA GLU A 71 10.01 -5.27 -1.14
C GLU A 71 10.86 -5.58 -2.36
N VAL A 72 11.20 -4.54 -3.11
CA VAL A 72 12.16 -4.68 -4.19
C VAL A 72 13.58 -4.55 -3.63
N PRO A 73 14.57 -5.22 -4.24
CA PRO A 73 15.95 -5.15 -3.74
C PRO A 73 16.52 -3.73 -3.80
N ASP A 74 17.52 -3.48 -2.96
CA ASP A 74 18.16 -2.17 -2.93
C ASP A 74 18.83 -1.82 -4.26
N ASP A 75 19.26 -2.84 -4.99
CA ASP A 75 19.88 -2.66 -6.30
C ASP A 75 18.86 -2.67 -7.45
N TRP A 76 17.57 -2.62 -7.10
CA TRP A 76 16.52 -2.59 -8.09
C TRP A 76 16.58 -1.30 -8.91
N ASP A 77 16.46 -1.47 -10.22
CA ASP A 77 16.51 -0.36 -11.17
C ASP A 77 15.31 -0.49 -12.10
N ASN A 78 14.48 0.56 -12.13
CA ASN A 78 13.29 0.53 -12.98
C ASN A 78 13.52 1.12 -14.36
#